data_c9c9302e2d9333cfef54c672f864b605
#
_entry.id   c9c9302e2d9333cfef54c672f864b605
#
_cell.length_a   1.000
_cell.length_b   1.000
_cell.length_c   1.000
_cell.angle_alpha   90.00
_cell.angle_beta   90.00
_cell.angle_gamma   90.00
#
_symmetry.space_group_name_H-M   'P 1'
#
loop_
_entity.id
_entity.type
_entity.pdbx_description
1 polymer ?
#
loop_
_entity_poly.entity_id
_entity_poly.type
_entity_poly.pdbx_seq_one_letter_code
_entity_poly.pdbx_strand_id
1 'polypeptide(L)'
;MRLLVLAATIAHTTRAARYALRVAYDGTHFNGWQLQPNARTVEGELRRAFTTRFDGANVPLLGASRTDSGVHARGQAAHVDLPEVVADVDLLKHQLNRMLPDDVRINCVREAPPGGEKPWHAIACSTGKRYSYRMTARYGSQDPLERLYRAHVCYEDLDFALLSNALQRCRGRFDFKAFANNAPTQNPLEMDTVREIRSIDVEDELNGDYTVQIELDGALYRMVRNVVGACVACGTGKLKLDELDELLSGRKTRRDNPTKSAPARGLCLEEVFYDDF
;
A
#
# COMPACT_ATOMS: atom_id res chain seq x y z
N MET A 1 34.79 -46.22 -39.02
CA MET A 1 34.58 -46.08 -37.56
C MET A 1 33.99 -44.72 -37.34
N ARG A 2 32.63 -44.61 -37.23
CA ARG A 2 31.89 -43.35 -37.01
C ARG A 2 31.65 -43.20 -35.52
N LEU A 3 32.25 -42.17 -34.89
CA LEU A 3 31.93 -41.79 -33.53
C LEU A 3 30.53 -41.16 -33.52
N LEU A 4 29.57 -41.80 -32.85
CA LEU A 4 28.31 -41.18 -32.43
C LEU A 4 28.62 -40.32 -31.19
N VAL A 5 28.54 -39.00 -31.35
CA VAL A 5 28.48 -38.07 -30.20
C VAL A 5 27.04 -38.07 -29.71
N LEU A 6 26.79 -38.75 -28.61
CA LEU A 6 25.53 -38.62 -27.86
C LEU A 6 25.49 -37.26 -27.21
N ALA A 7 24.74 -36.33 -27.79
CA ALA A 7 24.36 -35.09 -27.11
C ALA A 7 23.32 -35.43 -26.01
N ALA A 8 23.79 -35.52 -24.78
CA ALA A 8 22.88 -35.60 -23.63
C ALA A 8 22.14 -34.28 -23.52
N THR A 9 20.91 -34.23 -24.00
CA THR A 9 19.96 -33.13 -23.73
C THR A 9 19.59 -33.22 -22.25
N ILE A 10 20.27 -32.45 -21.40
CA ILE A 10 19.84 -32.25 -20.01
C ILE A 10 18.52 -31.49 -20.10
N ALA A 11 17.42 -32.20 -19.99
CA ALA A 11 16.12 -31.61 -19.78
C ALA A 11 16.17 -30.90 -18.40
N HIS A 12 16.44 -29.60 -18.42
CA HIS A 12 16.19 -28.77 -17.25
C HIS A 12 14.68 -28.79 -17.03
N THR A 13 14.23 -29.60 -16.09
CA THR A 13 12.89 -29.46 -15.52
C THR A 13 12.87 -28.11 -14.84
N THR A 14 12.38 -27.08 -15.53
CA THR A 14 12.17 -25.73 -14.99
C THR A 14 11.12 -25.83 -13.90
N ARG A 15 11.57 -25.88 -12.66
CA ARG A 15 10.69 -25.87 -11.50
C ARG A 15 10.28 -24.43 -11.26
N ALA A 16 9.00 -24.12 -11.42
CA ALA A 16 8.44 -22.83 -11.03
C ALA A 16 8.76 -22.54 -9.56
N ALA A 17 9.21 -21.33 -9.25
CA ALA A 17 9.57 -20.93 -7.91
C ALA A 17 8.90 -19.59 -7.55
N ARG A 18 8.45 -19.48 -6.30
CA ARG A 18 7.86 -18.25 -5.77
C ARG A 18 8.93 -17.36 -5.15
N TYR A 19 8.89 -16.09 -5.52
CA TYR A 19 9.76 -15.05 -4.96
C TYR A 19 8.93 -13.97 -4.26
N ALA A 20 9.48 -13.47 -3.15
CA ALA A 20 8.95 -12.33 -2.43
C ALA A 20 9.71 -11.06 -2.85
N LEU A 21 8.97 -9.98 -2.99
CA LEU A 21 9.45 -8.68 -3.47
C LEU A 21 9.15 -7.59 -2.43
N ARG A 22 10.08 -6.63 -2.29
CA ARG A 22 9.81 -5.30 -1.70
C ARG A 22 9.89 -4.26 -2.82
N VAL A 23 8.84 -3.45 -2.95
CA VAL A 23 8.69 -2.50 -4.05
C VAL A 23 8.41 -1.11 -3.48
N ALA A 24 9.15 -0.12 -3.98
CA ALA A 24 8.89 1.30 -3.72
C ALA A 24 8.40 1.98 -5.00
N TYR A 25 7.50 2.95 -4.86
CA TYR A 25 7.02 3.76 -5.99
C TYR A 25 6.52 5.13 -5.57
N ASP A 26 6.74 6.10 -6.46
CA ASP A 26 6.04 7.37 -6.48
C ASP A 26 4.69 7.18 -7.18
N GLY A 27 3.61 7.20 -6.41
CA GLY A 27 2.25 6.95 -6.91
C GLY A 27 1.65 8.09 -7.74
N THR A 28 2.32 9.24 -7.86
CA THR A 28 1.78 10.48 -8.44
C THR A 28 1.14 10.26 -9.81
N HIS A 29 1.81 9.50 -10.69
CA HIS A 29 1.38 9.26 -12.06
C HIS A 29 0.79 7.87 -12.29
N PHE A 30 0.42 7.18 -11.21
CA PHE A 30 -0.21 5.86 -11.27
C PHE A 30 -1.69 5.89 -10.89
N ASN A 31 -2.48 5.11 -11.61
CA ASN A 31 -3.88 4.83 -11.24
C ASN A 31 -3.98 3.76 -10.14
N GLY A 32 -3.01 3.78 -9.21
CA GLY A 32 -2.87 2.87 -8.10
C GLY A 32 -2.05 1.62 -8.44
N TRP A 33 -2.09 0.67 -7.51
CA TRP A 33 -1.36 -0.59 -7.62
C TRP A 33 -1.94 -1.52 -8.69
N GLN A 34 -3.24 -1.85 -8.55
CA GLN A 34 -3.90 -2.95 -9.28
C GLN A 34 -3.94 -2.72 -10.77
N LEU A 35 -3.58 -3.74 -11.55
CA LEU A 35 -3.70 -3.74 -13.02
C LEU A 35 -5.12 -3.39 -13.46
N GLN A 36 -5.24 -2.45 -14.37
CA GLN A 36 -6.49 -1.97 -14.95
C GLN A 36 -6.33 -1.83 -16.47
N PRO A 37 -7.38 -2.11 -17.25
CA PRO A 37 -7.38 -1.81 -18.69
C PRO A 37 -7.16 -0.31 -18.93
N ASN A 38 -6.29 0.04 -19.88
CA ASN A 38 -6.07 1.40 -20.36
C ASN A 38 -5.60 2.40 -19.27
N ALA A 39 -5.01 1.92 -18.17
CA ALA A 39 -4.48 2.77 -17.11
C ALA A 39 -3.06 2.36 -16.73
N ARG A 40 -2.21 3.34 -16.47
CA ARG A 40 -0.86 3.12 -15.97
C ARG A 40 -0.94 2.73 -14.49
N THR A 41 -0.49 1.52 -14.14
CA THR A 41 -0.53 0.98 -12.78
C THR A 41 0.82 0.39 -12.40
N VAL A 42 1.12 0.34 -11.09
CA VAL A 42 2.40 -0.21 -10.61
C VAL A 42 2.53 -1.69 -10.96
N GLU A 43 1.46 -2.48 -10.74
CA GLU A 43 1.43 -3.90 -11.12
C GLU A 43 1.64 -4.09 -12.63
N GLY A 44 1.09 -3.20 -13.46
CA GLY A 44 1.27 -3.24 -14.91
C GLY A 44 2.72 -3.04 -15.34
N GLU A 45 3.45 -2.08 -14.73
CA GLU A 45 4.87 -1.85 -15.01
C GLU A 45 5.74 -3.04 -14.55
N LEU A 46 5.46 -3.58 -13.36
CA LEU A 46 6.15 -4.78 -12.88
C LEU A 46 5.92 -5.98 -13.80
N ARG A 47 4.67 -6.27 -14.16
CA ARG A 47 4.35 -7.38 -15.09
C ARG A 47 5.05 -7.22 -16.43
N ARG A 48 5.07 -6.01 -16.98
CA ARG A 48 5.77 -5.73 -18.24
C ARG A 48 7.27 -6.03 -18.11
N ALA A 49 7.93 -5.59 -17.03
CA ALA A 49 9.35 -5.87 -16.79
C ALA A 49 9.64 -7.38 -16.65
N PHE A 50 8.82 -8.10 -15.88
CA PHE A 50 8.94 -9.55 -15.72
C PHE A 50 8.68 -10.30 -17.04
N THR A 51 7.62 -9.95 -17.77
CA THR A 51 7.33 -10.57 -19.09
C THR A 51 8.47 -10.36 -20.06
N THR A 52 9.07 -9.15 -20.10
CA THR A 52 10.24 -8.88 -20.95
C THR A 52 11.46 -9.71 -20.51
N ARG A 53 11.73 -9.85 -19.20
CA ARG A 53 12.87 -10.60 -18.68
C ARG A 53 12.75 -12.10 -18.92
N PHE A 54 11.55 -12.64 -18.98
CA PHE A 54 11.26 -14.06 -19.15
C PHE A 54 10.61 -14.34 -20.52
N ASP A 55 11.09 -13.69 -21.58
CA ASP A 55 10.81 -13.98 -23.00
C ASP A 55 9.31 -14.12 -23.34
N GLY A 56 8.49 -13.25 -22.78
CA GLY A 56 7.03 -13.25 -23.02
C GLY A 56 6.22 -14.16 -22.09
N ALA A 57 6.85 -14.82 -21.12
CA ALA A 57 6.15 -15.67 -20.17
C ALA A 57 5.12 -14.86 -19.36
N ASN A 58 3.93 -15.44 -19.14
CA ASN A 58 2.97 -14.89 -18.19
C ASN A 58 3.46 -15.16 -16.76
N VAL A 59 3.87 -14.12 -16.07
CA VAL A 59 4.39 -14.19 -14.70
C VAL A 59 3.31 -13.70 -13.73
N PRO A 60 2.66 -14.62 -12.97
CA PRO A 60 1.69 -14.23 -11.96
C PRO A 60 2.34 -13.39 -10.86
N LEU A 61 1.79 -12.20 -10.61
CA LEU A 61 2.25 -11.27 -9.60
C LEU A 61 1.07 -10.78 -8.77
N LEU A 62 1.24 -10.74 -7.44
CA LEU A 62 0.21 -10.29 -6.52
C LEU A 62 0.80 -9.46 -5.38
N GLY A 63 0.29 -8.24 -5.21
CA GLY A 63 0.70 -7.34 -4.13
C GLY A 63 -0.08 -7.54 -2.83
N ALA A 64 0.57 -7.28 -1.70
CA ALA A 64 -0.02 -7.39 -0.36
C ALA A 64 -1.07 -6.32 -0.06
N SER A 65 -0.99 -5.18 -0.72
CA SER A 65 -1.89 -4.06 -0.51
C SER A 65 -2.28 -3.40 -1.83
N ARG A 66 -3.56 -3.12 -2.02
CA ARG A 66 -4.01 -2.27 -3.12
C ARG A 66 -3.95 -0.83 -2.67
N THR A 67 -2.99 -0.06 -3.19
CA THR A 67 -2.94 1.39 -2.99
C THR A 67 -3.80 2.09 -4.02
N ASP A 68 -4.45 3.20 -3.60
CA ASP A 68 -5.26 4.04 -4.48
C ASP A 68 -4.39 4.80 -5.49
N SER A 69 -5.04 5.38 -6.51
CA SER A 69 -4.42 6.36 -7.41
C SER A 69 -3.78 7.51 -6.63
N GLY A 70 -2.53 7.83 -6.92
CA GLY A 70 -1.75 8.89 -6.28
C GLY A 70 -1.17 8.55 -4.90
N VAL A 71 -1.33 7.32 -4.41
CA VAL A 71 -0.75 6.86 -3.13
C VAL A 71 0.63 6.26 -3.38
N HIS A 72 1.60 6.63 -2.54
CA HIS A 72 2.99 6.19 -2.63
C HIS A 72 3.24 4.91 -1.82
N ALA A 73 4.38 4.28 -2.06
CA ALA A 73 4.89 3.22 -1.18
C ALA A 73 6.41 3.22 -1.13
N ARG A 74 6.96 2.91 0.06
CA ARG A 74 8.37 2.59 0.29
C ARG A 74 8.58 1.10 0.51
N GLY A 75 7.57 0.41 1.04
CA GLY A 75 7.65 -0.99 1.44
C GLY A 75 6.44 -1.82 1.04
N GLN A 76 5.89 -1.64 -0.18
CA GLN A 76 4.92 -2.56 -0.73
C GLN A 76 5.55 -3.94 -0.84
N ALA A 77 4.85 -4.99 -0.40
CA ALA A 77 5.27 -6.35 -0.59
C ALA A 77 4.46 -7.03 -1.71
N ALA A 78 5.09 -7.92 -2.44
CA ALA A 78 4.42 -8.73 -3.44
C ALA A 78 5.04 -10.12 -3.52
N HIS A 79 4.32 -11.08 -4.09
CA HIS A 79 4.94 -12.31 -4.57
C HIS A 79 4.79 -12.45 -6.07
N VAL A 80 5.71 -13.19 -6.65
CA VAL A 80 5.76 -13.52 -8.07
C VAL A 80 6.12 -14.99 -8.25
N ASP A 81 5.42 -15.66 -9.15
CA ASP A 81 5.71 -17.04 -9.51
C ASP A 81 6.51 -17.05 -10.83
N LEU A 82 7.81 -17.31 -10.72
CA LEU A 82 8.72 -17.33 -11.87
C LEU A 82 8.71 -18.70 -12.55
N PRO A 83 8.90 -18.76 -13.88
CA PRO A 83 8.90 -20.02 -14.61
C PRO A 83 10.11 -20.90 -14.30
N GLU A 84 11.16 -20.34 -13.70
CA GLU A 84 12.42 -21.01 -13.39
C GLU A 84 12.99 -20.55 -12.05
N VAL A 85 13.85 -21.36 -11.44
CA VAL A 85 14.64 -20.97 -10.28
C VAL A 85 15.75 -20.02 -10.72
N VAL A 86 15.86 -18.89 -10.04
CA VAL A 86 16.86 -17.85 -10.33
C VAL A 86 18.10 -18.07 -9.47
N ALA A 87 19.24 -18.29 -10.11
CA ALA A 87 20.50 -18.54 -9.42
C ALA A 87 21.08 -17.27 -8.76
N ASP A 88 20.85 -16.10 -9.36
CA ASP A 88 21.35 -14.80 -8.88
C ASP A 88 20.19 -13.80 -8.80
N VAL A 89 19.61 -13.64 -7.61
CA VAL A 89 18.49 -12.74 -7.36
C VAL A 89 18.89 -11.26 -7.39
N ASP A 90 20.14 -10.92 -7.09
CA ASP A 90 20.63 -9.55 -7.16
C ASP A 90 20.82 -9.11 -8.61
N LEU A 91 21.31 -10.00 -9.48
CA LEU A 91 21.35 -9.76 -10.91
C LEU A 91 19.94 -9.61 -11.49
N LEU A 92 19.00 -10.47 -11.10
CA LEU A 92 17.59 -10.33 -11.51
C LEU A 92 17.02 -8.97 -11.09
N LYS A 93 17.19 -8.59 -9.83
CA LYS A 93 16.76 -7.27 -9.30
C LYS A 93 17.36 -6.13 -10.13
N HIS A 94 18.66 -6.18 -10.43
CA HIS A 94 19.33 -5.17 -11.24
C HIS A 94 18.74 -5.09 -12.66
N GLN A 95 18.53 -6.22 -13.32
CA GLN A 95 17.95 -6.29 -14.68
C GLN A 95 16.53 -5.71 -14.70
N LEU A 96 15.67 -6.11 -13.75
CA LEU A 96 14.30 -5.60 -13.64
C LEU A 96 14.28 -4.09 -13.41
N ASN A 97 15.12 -3.58 -12.49
CA ASN A 97 15.20 -2.14 -12.19
C ASN A 97 15.70 -1.30 -13.38
N ARG A 98 16.44 -1.89 -14.32
CA ARG A 98 16.81 -1.22 -15.57
C ARG A 98 15.69 -1.16 -16.61
N MET A 99 14.69 -2.02 -16.48
CA MET A 99 13.50 -2.06 -17.34
C MET A 99 12.33 -1.24 -16.78
N LEU A 100 12.35 -1.01 -15.47
CA LEU A 100 11.32 -0.23 -14.78
C LEU A 100 11.54 1.27 -14.98
N PRO A 101 10.45 2.07 -15.03
CA PRO A 101 10.54 3.52 -15.04
C PRO A 101 11.07 4.05 -13.70
N ASP A 102 11.54 5.31 -13.69
CA ASP A 102 12.21 5.90 -12.52
C ASP A 102 11.32 6.02 -11.26
N ASP A 103 10.02 6.01 -11.42
CA ASP A 103 9.05 6.10 -10.34
C ASP A 103 8.63 4.73 -9.75
N VAL A 104 9.29 3.62 -10.16
CA VAL A 104 9.13 2.27 -9.54
C VAL A 104 10.49 1.62 -9.35
N ARG A 105 10.73 1.04 -8.18
CA ARG A 105 11.95 0.27 -7.88
C ARG A 105 11.64 -0.98 -7.07
N ILE A 106 12.27 -2.08 -7.43
CA ILE A 106 12.32 -3.30 -6.64
C ILE A 106 13.54 -3.19 -5.71
N ASN A 107 13.27 -3.07 -4.41
CA ASN A 107 14.32 -2.92 -3.39
C ASN A 107 14.87 -4.27 -2.93
N CYS A 108 14.04 -5.32 -2.94
CA CYS A 108 14.43 -6.67 -2.55
C CYS A 108 13.74 -7.69 -3.45
N VAL A 109 14.50 -8.71 -3.83
CA VAL A 109 14.00 -9.97 -4.41
C VAL A 109 14.64 -11.09 -3.59
N ARG A 110 13.84 -12.01 -3.08
CA ARG A 110 14.36 -13.23 -2.46
C ARG A 110 13.39 -14.39 -2.69
N GLU A 111 13.88 -15.61 -2.60
CA GLU A 111 13.00 -16.77 -2.58
C GLU A 111 11.97 -16.59 -1.47
N ALA A 112 10.70 -16.89 -1.78
CA ALA A 112 9.64 -16.74 -0.78
C ALA A 112 9.91 -17.70 0.39
N PRO A 113 9.63 -17.28 1.63
CA PRO A 113 9.75 -18.17 2.77
C PRO A 113 9.01 -19.49 2.56
N PRO A 114 9.49 -20.60 3.13
CA PRO A 114 8.76 -21.85 3.06
C PRO A 114 7.38 -21.63 3.70
N GLY A 115 6.33 -21.76 2.91
CA GLY A 115 4.98 -21.79 3.44
C GLY A 115 4.78 -23.05 4.29
N GLY A 116 3.83 -23.01 5.24
CA GLY A 116 3.42 -24.24 5.95
C GLY A 116 2.68 -25.20 5.02
N GLU A 117 1.40 -25.47 5.29
CA GLU A 117 0.55 -26.30 4.42
C GLU A 117 0.27 -25.64 3.04
N LYS A 118 0.40 -24.31 2.95
CA LYS A 118 0.20 -23.54 1.71
C LYS A 118 1.42 -22.71 1.39
N PRO A 119 1.72 -22.46 0.09
CA PRO A 119 2.82 -21.57 -0.30
C PRO A 119 2.67 -20.19 0.33
N TRP A 120 3.81 -19.55 0.66
CA TRP A 120 3.82 -18.17 1.17
C TRP A 120 3.04 -17.23 0.25
N HIS A 121 2.23 -16.35 0.85
CA HIS A 121 1.30 -15.51 0.10
C HIS A 121 1.32 -14.08 0.66
N ALA A 122 1.65 -13.11 -0.20
CA ALA A 122 1.87 -11.72 0.21
C ALA A 122 0.71 -11.08 1.01
N ILE A 123 -0.54 -11.46 0.75
CA ILE A 123 -1.70 -10.98 1.54
C ILE A 123 -1.90 -11.85 2.79
N ALA A 124 -1.97 -13.17 2.61
CA ALA A 124 -2.42 -14.07 3.68
C ALA A 124 -1.39 -14.22 4.82
N CYS A 125 -0.10 -14.08 4.50
CA CYS A 125 0.99 -14.17 5.49
C CYS A 125 1.34 -12.80 6.11
N SER A 126 0.69 -11.69 5.68
CA SER A 126 0.94 -10.39 6.28
C SER A 126 0.32 -10.28 7.67
N THR A 127 1.09 -9.80 8.64
CA THR A 127 0.67 -9.60 10.03
C THR A 127 0.23 -8.18 10.32
N GLY A 128 0.45 -7.25 9.40
CA GLY A 128 0.04 -5.85 9.50
C GLY A 128 0.72 -4.95 8.49
N LYS A 129 0.46 -3.65 8.63
CA LYS A 129 0.98 -2.61 7.74
C LYS A 129 1.24 -1.34 8.51
N ARG A 130 2.28 -0.60 8.08
CA ARG A 130 2.57 0.77 8.52
C ARG A 130 2.35 1.72 7.37
N TYR A 131 1.64 2.82 7.68
CA TYR A 131 1.45 3.94 6.78
C TYR A 131 1.95 5.22 7.41
N SER A 132 2.47 6.13 6.59
CA SER A 132 2.63 7.53 6.96
C SER A 132 1.67 8.40 6.16
N TYR A 133 1.17 9.47 6.79
CA TYR A 133 0.39 10.50 6.11
C TYR A 133 1.00 11.87 6.40
N ARG A 134 1.62 12.48 5.38
CA ARG A 134 2.24 13.80 5.47
C ARG A 134 1.25 14.87 5.00
N MET A 135 1.03 15.87 5.85
CA MET A 135 0.08 16.94 5.54
C MET A 135 0.58 18.30 5.99
N THR A 136 0.06 19.34 5.34
CA THR A 136 0.22 20.74 5.76
C THR A 136 -1.15 21.39 5.94
N ALA A 137 -1.27 22.19 7.01
CA ALA A 137 -2.41 23.03 7.32
C ALA A 137 -2.03 24.53 7.27
N ARG A 138 -0.96 24.88 6.56
CA ARG A 138 -0.50 26.29 6.46
C ARG A 138 -1.48 27.14 5.69
N TYR A 139 -1.84 28.28 6.23
CA TYR A 139 -2.59 29.28 5.50
C TYR A 139 -1.74 29.86 4.36
N GLY A 140 -2.22 29.69 3.14
CA GLY A 140 -1.71 30.41 1.96
C GLY A 140 -0.51 29.82 1.22
N SER A 141 0.21 28.80 1.74
CA SER A 141 1.36 28.27 0.99
C SER A 141 1.68 26.80 1.27
N GLN A 142 1.53 25.98 0.25
CA GLN A 142 2.17 24.66 0.19
C GLN A 142 3.56 24.86 -0.46
N ASP A 143 4.61 24.25 0.11
CA ASP A 143 5.92 24.21 -0.53
C ASP A 143 5.81 23.51 -1.89
N PRO A 144 6.19 24.15 -3.01
CA PRO A 144 6.13 23.52 -4.33
C PRO A 144 6.97 22.25 -4.44
N LEU A 145 8.06 22.11 -3.68
CA LEU A 145 8.92 20.92 -3.69
C LEU A 145 8.28 19.74 -2.95
N GLU A 146 7.43 20.02 -1.96
CA GLU A 146 6.71 19.00 -1.18
C GLU A 146 5.32 18.66 -1.76
N ARG A 147 4.83 19.41 -2.77
CA ARG A 147 3.45 19.34 -3.26
C ARG A 147 2.97 17.96 -3.72
N LEU A 148 3.90 17.08 -4.11
CA LEU A 148 3.58 15.72 -4.57
C LEU A 148 3.53 14.70 -3.44
N TYR A 149 4.16 14.99 -2.29
CA TYR A 149 4.37 14.05 -1.18
C TYR A 149 3.78 14.52 0.14
N ARG A 150 3.25 15.74 0.19
CA ARG A 150 2.59 16.33 1.35
C ARG A 150 1.25 16.92 0.91
N ALA A 151 0.17 16.54 1.57
CA ALA A 151 -1.16 16.98 1.23
C ALA A 151 -1.51 18.28 1.93
N HIS A 152 -1.97 19.29 1.22
CA HIS A 152 -2.67 20.42 1.84
C HIS A 152 -4.08 19.96 2.24
N VAL A 153 -4.40 19.99 3.54
CA VAL A 153 -5.64 19.38 4.07
C VAL A 153 -6.70 20.40 4.47
N CYS A 154 -6.31 21.61 4.87
CA CYS A 154 -7.22 22.70 5.19
C CYS A 154 -6.55 24.06 4.99
N TYR A 155 -7.40 25.11 4.86
CA TYR A 155 -7.00 26.52 4.78
C TYR A 155 -7.38 27.29 6.04
N GLU A 156 -7.81 26.58 7.06
CA GLU A 156 -8.26 27.11 8.34
C GLU A 156 -7.26 26.71 9.42
N ASP A 157 -7.30 27.40 10.55
CA ASP A 157 -6.50 27.04 11.70
C ASP A 157 -6.83 25.62 12.14
N LEU A 158 -5.82 24.80 12.29
CA LEU A 158 -5.92 23.43 12.77
C LEU A 158 -5.52 23.38 14.24
N ASP A 159 -6.46 23.02 15.11
CA ASP A 159 -6.16 22.74 16.52
C ASP A 159 -5.46 21.36 16.60
N PHE A 160 -4.16 21.40 16.88
CA PHE A 160 -3.34 20.19 17.01
C PHE A 160 -3.80 19.28 18.17
N ALA A 161 -4.26 19.85 19.28
CA ALA A 161 -4.72 19.05 20.41
C ALA A 161 -6.01 18.27 20.06
N LEU A 162 -6.93 18.91 19.34
CA LEU A 162 -8.15 18.24 18.84
C LEU A 162 -7.80 17.19 17.77
N LEU A 163 -6.88 17.49 16.84
CA LEU A 163 -6.40 16.52 15.84
C LEU A 163 -5.79 15.29 16.53
N SER A 164 -4.86 15.50 17.46
CA SER A 164 -4.19 14.43 18.19
C SER A 164 -5.18 13.58 18.98
N ASN A 165 -6.13 14.22 19.69
CA ASN A 165 -7.18 13.51 20.43
C ASN A 165 -8.06 12.67 19.49
N ALA A 166 -8.49 13.23 18.35
CA ALA A 166 -9.29 12.50 17.36
C ALA A 166 -8.54 11.28 16.80
N LEU A 167 -7.24 11.42 16.51
CA LEU A 167 -6.41 10.31 16.06
C LEU A 167 -6.32 9.21 17.13
N GLN A 168 -6.07 9.58 18.41
CA GLN A 168 -5.98 8.60 19.50
C GLN A 168 -7.31 7.87 19.74
N ARG A 169 -8.46 8.48 19.53
CA ARG A 169 -9.78 7.80 19.58
C ARG A 169 -9.95 6.72 18.53
N CYS A 170 -9.26 6.84 17.39
CA CYS A 170 -9.27 5.82 16.33
C CYS A 170 -8.38 4.61 16.65
N ARG A 171 -7.52 4.67 17.70
CA ARG A 171 -6.68 3.55 18.12
C ARG A 171 -7.49 2.48 18.80
N GLY A 172 -7.33 1.24 18.38
CA GLY A 172 -8.01 0.06 18.92
C GLY A 172 -8.74 -0.72 17.84
N ARG A 173 -9.55 -1.67 18.27
CA ARG A 173 -10.32 -2.57 17.40
C ARG A 173 -11.76 -2.06 17.28
N PHE A 174 -12.12 -1.61 16.07
CA PHE A 174 -13.44 -1.06 15.76
C PHE A 174 -13.98 -1.61 14.45
N ASP A 175 -15.28 -1.42 14.24
CA ASP A 175 -15.90 -1.59 12.91
C ASP A 175 -15.70 -0.29 12.11
N PHE A 176 -14.73 -0.31 11.18
CA PHE A 176 -14.40 0.84 10.33
C PHE A 176 -15.30 0.98 9.10
N LYS A 177 -16.50 0.43 9.13
CA LYS A 177 -17.48 0.52 8.04
C LYS A 177 -17.78 1.96 7.59
N ALA A 178 -17.84 2.90 8.54
CA ALA A 178 -18.05 4.33 8.23
C ALA A 178 -16.82 4.99 7.58
N PHE A 179 -15.67 4.34 7.60
CA PHE A 179 -14.41 4.79 6.99
C PHE A 179 -14.02 3.98 5.75
N ALA A 180 -14.82 3.00 5.34
CA ALA A 180 -14.56 2.15 4.18
C ALA A 180 -15.41 2.57 2.98
N ASN A 181 -14.77 2.80 1.83
CA ASN A 181 -15.49 2.91 0.57
C ASN A 181 -15.80 1.52 0.01
N ASN A 182 -16.85 1.40 -0.79
CA ASN A 182 -17.15 0.15 -1.50
C ASN A 182 -16.05 -0.10 -2.54
N ALA A 183 -15.36 -1.24 -2.41
CA ALA A 183 -14.42 -1.67 -3.44
C ALA A 183 -15.19 -2.21 -4.65
N PRO A 184 -14.81 -1.84 -5.88
CA PRO A 184 -15.54 -2.26 -7.08
C PRO A 184 -15.66 -3.78 -7.27
N THR A 185 -14.78 -4.55 -6.62
CA THR A 185 -14.64 -6.01 -6.79
C THR A 185 -15.10 -6.82 -5.57
N GLN A 186 -15.68 -6.19 -4.55
CA GLN A 186 -16.09 -6.88 -3.32
C GLN A 186 -17.59 -6.69 -3.08
N ASN A 187 -18.25 -7.76 -2.61
CA ASN A 187 -19.63 -7.67 -2.12
C ASN A 187 -19.62 -6.93 -0.76
N PRO A 188 -20.23 -5.74 -0.64
CA PRO A 188 -20.21 -4.96 0.60
C PRO A 188 -20.89 -5.68 1.79
N LEU A 189 -21.78 -6.63 1.52
CA LEU A 189 -22.53 -7.35 2.55
C LEU A 189 -21.76 -8.51 3.21
N GLU A 190 -20.67 -8.96 2.56
CA GLU A 190 -19.84 -10.09 3.02
C GLU A 190 -18.48 -9.65 3.56
N MET A 191 -18.18 -8.35 3.49
CA MET A 191 -16.88 -7.83 3.89
C MET A 191 -16.81 -7.66 5.42
N ASP A 192 -15.88 -8.35 6.06
CA ASP A 192 -15.49 -8.03 7.44
C ASP A 192 -14.86 -6.63 7.46
N THR A 193 -15.50 -5.70 8.18
CA THR A 193 -15.07 -4.32 8.32
C THR A 193 -14.41 -4.01 9.66
N VAL A 194 -14.31 -5.01 10.53
CA VAL A 194 -13.60 -4.87 11.82
C VAL A 194 -12.09 -4.88 11.56
N ARG A 195 -11.40 -3.84 12.03
CA ARG A 195 -9.95 -3.70 11.94
C ARG A 195 -9.38 -3.20 13.25
N GLU A 196 -8.08 -3.40 13.44
CA GLU A 196 -7.35 -2.90 14.58
C GLU A 196 -6.28 -1.90 14.15
N ILE A 197 -6.39 -0.66 14.62
CA ILE A 197 -5.30 0.30 14.59
C ILE A 197 -4.48 0.10 15.87
N ARG A 198 -3.28 -0.48 15.73
CA ARG A 198 -2.39 -0.84 16.85
C ARG A 198 -1.70 0.38 17.44
N SER A 199 -1.23 1.27 16.58
CA SER A 199 -0.70 2.58 16.96
C SER A 199 -1.12 3.63 15.95
N ILE A 200 -1.27 4.85 16.44
CA ILE A 200 -1.48 6.04 15.64
C ILE A 200 -0.85 7.21 16.38
N ASP A 201 0.22 7.76 15.78
CA ASP A 201 1.00 8.83 16.34
C ASP A 201 1.02 10.01 15.39
N VAL A 202 1.07 11.23 15.90
CA VAL A 202 1.18 12.44 15.09
C VAL A 202 2.34 13.28 15.58
N GLU A 203 3.23 13.63 14.67
CA GLU A 203 4.34 14.54 14.87
C GLU A 203 3.98 15.92 14.33
N ASP A 204 4.16 16.95 15.16
CA ASP A 204 4.15 18.35 14.74
C ASP A 204 5.57 18.71 14.27
N GLU A 205 5.76 18.82 12.96
CA GLU A 205 7.04 19.20 12.35
C GLU A 205 7.27 20.71 12.39
N LEU A 206 6.40 21.44 13.14
CA LEU A 206 6.35 22.89 13.23
C LEU A 206 5.79 23.55 11.95
N ASN A 207 5.46 24.83 12.05
CA ASN A 207 4.96 25.66 10.95
C ASN A 207 3.70 25.10 10.23
N GLY A 208 2.88 24.27 10.91
CA GLY A 208 1.66 23.70 10.36
C GLY A 208 1.87 22.49 9.45
N ASP A 209 3.05 21.87 9.53
CA ASP A 209 3.34 20.59 8.89
C ASP A 209 3.22 19.47 9.92
N TYR A 210 2.61 18.36 9.50
CA TYR A 210 2.32 17.22 10.36
C TYR A 210 2.57 15.92 9.64
N THR A 211 3.10 14.93 10.37
CA THR A 211 3.20 13.54 9.92
C THR A 211 2.47 12.61 10.87
N VAL A 212 1.47 11.90 10.34
CA VAL A 212 0.73 10.86 11.07
C VAL A 212 1.31 9.49 10.71
N GLN A 213 1.71 8.71 11.71
CA GLN A 213 2.13 7.31 11.57
C GLN A 213 1.02 6.39 12.04
N ILE A 214 0.66 5.38 11.25
CA ILE A 214 -0.44 4.46 11.55
C ILE A 214 0.02 3.03 11.33
N GLU A 215 -0.08 2.19 12.37
CA GLU A 215 0.09 0.74 12.25
C GLU A 215 -1.24 0.03 12.48
N LEU A 216 -1.56 -0.93 11.60
CA LEU A 216 -2.84 -1.65 11.63
C LEU A 216 -2.70 -3.08 11.09
N ASP A 217 -3.65 -3.92 11.44
CA ASP A 217 -3.72 -5.32 10.96
C ASP A 217 -4.05 -5.43 9.47
N GLY A 218 -4.89 -4.52 8.96
CA GLY A 218 -5.26 -4.47 7.56
C GLY A 218 -6.10 -3.23 7.25
N ALA A 219 -5.96 -2.66 6.05
CA ALA A 219 -6.70 -1.50 5.62
C ALA A 219 -7.85 -1.87 4.68
N LEU A 220 -9.05 -1.33 4.94
CA LEU A 220 -10.16 -1.34 4.01
C LEU A 220 -9.93 -0.29 2.90
N TYR A 221 -10.71 -0.37 1.82
CA TYR A 221 -10.59 0.55 0.70
C TYR A 221 -10.78 2.00 1.16
N ARG A 222 -9.75 2.83 0.98
CA ARG A 222 -9.62 4.23 1.42
C ARG A 222 -9.68 4.48 2.93
N MET A 223 -9.67 3.45 3.78
CA MET A 223 -9.85 3.56 5.21
C MET A 223 -8.89 4.57 5.85
N VAL A 224 -7.59 4.45 5.65
CA VAL A 224 -6.59 5.33 6.27
C VAL A 224 -6.84 6.80 5.90
N ARG A 225 -7.14 7.09 4.64
CA ARG A 225 -7.44 8.44 4.16
C ARG A 225 -8.75 8.99 4.74
N ASN A 226 -9.76 8.14 4.94
CA ASN A 226 -11.03 8.54 5.55
C ASN A 226 -10.87 8.81 7.05
N VAL A 227 -10.06 8.01 7.76
CA VAL A 227 -9.71 8.23 9.17
C VAL A 227 -8.98 9.58 9.32
N VAL A 228 -7.91 9.80 8.55
CA VAL A 228 -7.18 11.08 8.60
C VAL A 228 -8.10 12.25 8.25
N GLY A 229 -8.95 12.11 7.22
CA GLY A 229 -9.90 13.17 6.83
C GLY A 229 -10.90 13.52 7.92
N ALA A 230 -11.40 12.53 8.67
CA ALA A 230 -12.29 12.74 9.80
C ALA A 230 -11.55 13.41 10.98
N CYS A 231 -10.32 12.98 11.28
CA CYS A 231 -9.53 13.60 12.36
C CYS A 231 -9.15 15.05 12.03
N VAL A 232 -8.83 15.38 10.77
CA VAL A 232 -8.62 16.75 10.30
C VAL A 232 -9.92 17.57 10.44
N ALA A 233 -11.08 16.98 10.16
CA ALA A 233 -12.37 17.65 10.36
C ALA A 233 -12.64 17.94 11.85
N CYS A 234 -12.19 17.06 12.76
CA CYS A 234 -12.22 17.37 14.20
C CYS A 234 -11.29 18.53 14.56
N GLY A 235 -10.04 18.49 14.08
CA GLY A 235 -9.06 19.55 14.33
C GLY A 235 -9.45 20.93 13.78
N THR A 236 -10.33 20.98 12.76
CA THR A 236 -10.89 22.23 12.21
C THR A 236 -12.29 22.56 12.73
N GLY A 237 -12.80 21.82 13.74
CA GLY A 237 -14.12 22.05 14.34
C GLY A 237 -15.33 21.69 13.45
N LYS A 238 -15.10 21.04 12.30
CA LYS A 238 -16.15 20.63 11.35
C LYS A 238 -16.83 19.32 11.74
N LEU A 239 -16.20 18.53 12.59
CA LEU A 239 -16.73 17.31 13.18
C LEU A 239 -16.44 17.33 14.69
N LYS A 240 -17.43 17.00 15.52
CA LYS A 240 -17.23 16.85 16.96
C LYS A 240 -16.61 15.49 17.29
N LEU A 241 -15.87 15.41 18.40
CA LEU A 241 -15.28 14.15 18.86
C LEU A 241 -16.35 13.07 19.15
N ASP A 242 -17.50 13.44 19.69
CA ASP A 242 -18.60 12.50 19.94
C ASP A 242 -19.20 11.96 18.63
N GLU A 243 -19.27 12.78 17.59
CA GLU A 243 -19.68 12.34 16.25
C GLU A 243 -18.66 11.36 15.63
N LEU A 244 -17.36 11.57 15.89
CA LEU A 244 -16.31 10.63 15.51
C LEU A 244 -16.50 9.28 16.23
N ASP A 245 -16.80 9.29 17.53
CA ASP A 245 -17.08 8.07 18.31
C ASP A 245 -18.32 7.34 17.77
N GLU A 246 -19.34 8.06 17.35
CA GLU A 246 -20.51 7.45 16.68
C GLU A 246 -20.12 6.77 15.35
N LEU A 247 -19.22 7.36 14.57
CA LEU A 247 -18.72 6.73 13.34
C LEU A 247 -17.93 5.44 13.62
N LEU A 248 -17.20 5.39 14.74
CA LEU A 248 -16.44 4.19 15.17
C LEU A 248 -17.32 3.11 15.82
N SER A 249 -18.57 3.40 16.16
CA SER A 249 -19.48 2.47 16.85
C SER A 249 -19.94 1.28 16.01
N GLY A 250 -19.63 1.25 14.71
CA GLY A 250 -20.10 0.20 13.77
C GLY A 250 -21.56 0.35 13.34
N ARG A 251 -22.31 1.31 13.89
CA ARG A 251 -23.73 1.57 13.52
C ARG A 251 -23.88 2.42 12.28
N LYS A 252 -22.85 3.16 11.90
CA LYS A 252 -22.81 4.10 10.77
C LYS A 252 -22.11 3.46 9.57
N THR A 253 -22.43 3.94 8.38
CA THR A 253 -21.81 3.52 7.10
C THR A 253 -20.99 4.68 6.52
N ARG A 254 -20.27 4.43 5.41
CA ARG A 254 -19.55 5.51 4.70
C ARG A 254 -20.46 6.66 4.26
N ARG A 255 -21.73 6.41 4.00
CA ARG A 255 -22.70 7.45 3.62
C ARG A 255 -23.04 8.40 4.77
N ASP A 256 -22.96 7.90 6.01
CA ASP A 256 -23.23 8.66 7.22
C ASP A 256 -22.03 9.50 7.68
N ASN A 257 -20.85 9.23 7.13
CA ASN A 257 -19.64 9.99 7.42
C ASN A 257 -19.56 11.23 6.51
N PRO A 258 -19.74 12.45 7.06
CA PRO A 258 -19.81 13.68 6.24
C PRO A 258 -18.44 14.13 5.73
N THR A 259 -17.35 13.50 6.23
CA THR A 259 -16.01 13.98 5.94
C THR A 259 -15.49 13.51 4.58
N LYS A 260 -14.60 14.30 3.98
CA LYS A 260 -13.92 13.94 2.74
C LYS A 260 -12.69 13.07 3.05
N SER A 261 -12.40 12.13 2.13
CA SER A 261 -11.11 11.42 2.18
C SER A 261 -9.96 12.41 2.07
N ALA A 262 -8.96 12.29 2.92
CA ALA A 262 -7.74 13.06 2.80
C ALA A 262 -7.05 12.78 1.44
N PRO A 263 -6.36 13.77 0.81
CA PRO A 263 -5.74 13.63 -0.50
C PRO A 263 -4.77 12.43 -0.56
N ALA A 264 -4.73 11.74 -1.70
CA ALA A 264 -3.91 10.52 -1.87
C ALA A 264 -2.41 10.79 -1.71
N ARG A 265 -1.93 11.92 -2.25
CA ARG A 265 -0.51 12.29 -2.28
C ARG A 265 0.18 12.45 -0.92
N GLY A 266 -0.59 12.57 0.17
CA GLY A 266 -0.01 12.56 1.51
C GLY A 266 0.24 11.16 2.06
N LEU A 267 -0.36 10.13 1.49
CA LEU A 267 -0.31 8.76 2.00
C LEU A 267 0.84 7.97 1.37
N CYS A 268 1.63 7.32 2.21
CA CYS A 268 2.65 6.36 1.82
C CYS A 268 2.49 5.04 2.59
N LEU A 269 2.50 3.92 1.90
CA LEU A 269 2.65 2.59 2.51
C LEU A 269 4.13 2.39 2.83
N GLU A 270 4.49 2.54 4.11
CA GLU A 270 5.88 2.47 4.57
C GLU A 270 6.36 1.02 4.62
N GLU A 271 5.52 0.11 5.11
CA GLU A 271 5.91 -1.28 5.30
C GLU A 271 4.72 -2.22 5.36
N VAL A 272 4.90 -3.45 4.91
CA VAL A 272 4.02 -4.60 5.18
C VAL A 272 4.78 -5.58 6.06
N PHE A 273 4.20 -5.95 7.20
CA PHE A 273 4.83 -6.81 8.19
C PHE A 273 4.59 -8.29 7.90
N TYR A 274 5.61 -9.09 8.18
CA TYR A 274 5.61 -10.55 8.14
C TYR A 274 6.49 -11.07 9.26
N ASP A 275 6.27 -12.30 9.69
CA ASP A 275 7.09 -12.93 10.73
C ASP A 275 8.45 -13.39 10.17
N ASP A 276 8.54 -13.62 8.86
CA ASP A 276 9.69 -14.25 8.19
C ASP A 276 10.15 -13.53 6.89
N PHE A 277 9.62 -12.31 6.61
CA PHE A 277 10.00 -11.53 5.42
C PHE A 277 10.31 -10.06 5.70
#